data_fb6b19300d3f85c60899eed26c0e8649
#
_entry.id   fb6b19300d3f85c60899eed26c0e8649
#
_cell.length_a   1.000
_cell.length_b   1.000
_cell.length_c   1.000
_cell.angle_alpha   90.00
_cell.angle_beta   90.00
_cell.angle_gamma   90.00
#
_symmetry.space_group_name_H-M   'P 1'
#
loop_
_entity.id
_entity.type
_entity.pdbx_description
1 polymer ?
#
loop_
_entity_poly.entity_id
_entity_poly.type
_entity_poly.pdbx_seq_one_letter_code
_entity_poly.pdbx_strand_id
1 'polypeptide(L)'
;MTSASTISYTNKFVAYVDILGFSDLIKRSTKDSELLNKLTGIFSAIEDMWEEKYDKSGLVVTSFSDNIVLSADDSLQGLLHVAATVDWLANELLKQGVLIRGALDFGLLYHDEKIVLGPVLGVVYGLEQNLAKYPRIVCSHKFLSQIEKISKISASTQEYCNDFRRAALTRDNDDGVCYLHILAGLERVINMKTKDSNSVKLKDRAIEDIAKIVTFLQTSIDDQIESPSIYYKYKWFSEYWNSRVGGLVHSGKSPGLVRITNGRMLHGVYQDYEYPYIGNSVDNILGSVIDDIDSAEK
;
A
#
# COMPACT_ATOMS: atom_id res chain seq x y z
N MET A 1 -7.04 -27.34 35.28
CA MET A 1 -6.17 -27.80 34.17
C MET A 1 -6.57 -26.99 32.93
N THR A 2 -5.84 -25.96 32.67
CA THR A 2 -6.00 -25.16 31.40
C THR A 2 -5.50 -26.05 30.27
N SER A 3 -6.43 -26.42 29.35
CA SER A 3 -6.04 -27.11 28.13
C SER A 3 -5.06 -26.21 27.38
N ALA A 4 -3.81 -26.62 27.27
CA ALA A 4 -2.85 -25.97 26.40
C ALA A 4 -3.44 -26.03 24.99
N SER A 5 -3.80 -24.90 24.41
CA SER A 5 -4.24 -24.82 23.01
C SER A 5 -3.07 -25.33 22.16
N THR A 6 -3.34 -26.35 21.35
CA THR A 6 -2.33 -26.93 20.46
C THR A 6 -1.97 -25.88 19.44
N ILE A 7 -0.73 -25.41 19.47
CA ILE A 7 -0.18 -24.48 18.46
C ILE A 7 -0.17 -25.20 17.10
N SER A 8 -0.77 -24.59 16.08
CA SER A 8 -0.85 -25.17 14.74
C SER A 8 -0.74 -24.08 13.66
N TYR A 9 -0.24 -24.45 12.50
CA TYR A 9 -0.30 -23.60 11.33
C TYR A 9 -1.73 -23.50 10.80
N THR A 10 -2.12 -22.30 10.43
CA THR A 10 -3.38 -22.03 9.70
C THR A 10 -3.10 -21.33 8.37
N ASN A 11 -4.02 -21.46 7.43
CA ASN A 11 -3.92 -20.69 6.19
C ASN A 11 -4.23 -19.22 6.50
N LYS A 12 -3.35 -18.33 6.05
CA LYS A 12 -3.49 -16.89 6.23
C LYS A 12 -3.13 -16.14 4.95
N PHE A 13 -3.74 -14.99 4.77
CA PHE A 13 -3.17 -13.95 3.91
C PHE A 13 -1.97 -13.34 4.59
N VAL A 14 -0.87 -13.18 3.87
CA VAL A 14 0.40 -12.69 4.42
C VAL A 14 0.97 -11.62 3.53
N ALA A 15 1.33 -10.49 4.13
CA ALA A 15 2.16 -9.47 3.51
C ALA A 15 3.52 -9.42 4.19
N TYR A 16 4.57 -9.34 3.39
CA TYR A 16 5.93 -9.01 3.83
C TYR A 16 6.33 -7.71 3.17
N VAL A 17 6.70 -6.73 3.97
CA VAL A 17 7.00 -5.36 3.51
C VAL A 17 8.40 -4.98 3.99
N ASP A 18 9.20 -4.43 3.08
CA ASP A 18 10.55 -3.91 3.28
C ASP A 18 10.57 -2.40 3.05
N ILE A 19 11.16 -1.65 3.98
CA ILE A 19 11.28 -0.20 3.91
C ILE A 19 12.55 0.16 3.14
N LEU A 20 12.40 0.75 1.96
CA LEU A 20 13.52 1.12 1.11
C LEU A 20 14.32 2.27 1.71
N GLY A 21 15.65 2.08 1.77
CA GLY A 21 16.55 3.10 2.31
C GLY A 21 16.50 3.26 3.83
N PHE A 22 15.99 2.26 4.56
CA PHE A 22 15.83 2.31 6.03
C PHE A 22 17.11 2.72 6.77
N SER A 23 18.27 2.19 6.39
CA SER A 23 19.53 2.53 7.03
C SER A 23 19.87 4.03 6.92
N ASP A 24 19.56 4.67 5.78
CA ASP A 24 19.73 6.12 5.61
C ASP A 24 18.66 6.91 6.37
N LEU A 25 17.43 6.42 6.36
CA LEU A 25 16.33 6.99 7.13
C LEU A 25 16.66 7.04 8.63
N ILE A 26 17.19 5.95 9.20
CA ILE A 26 17.63 5.91 10.60
C ILE A 26 18.78 6.87 10.84
N LYS A 27 19.80 6.96 9.95
CA LYS A 27 20.86 7.95 10.09
C LYS A 27 20.33 9.39 10.10
N ARG A 28 19.36 9.70 9.27
CA ARG A 28 18.73 11.03 9.25
C ARG A 28 17.95 11.30 10.53
N SER A 29 17.21 10.34 11.04
CA SER A 29 16.41 10.48 12.27
C SER A 29 17.27 10.71 13.53
N THR A 30 18.56 10.33 13.53
CA THR A 30 19.47 10.65 14.65
C THR A 30 19.75 12.14 14.80
N LYS A 31 19.51 12.93 13.74
CA LYS A 31 19.73 14.39 13.69
C LYS A 31 18.43 15.17 13.54
N ASP A 32 17.33 14.49 13.34
CA ASP A 32 16.00 15.06 13.10
C ASP A 32 14.97 14.37 14.01
N SER A 33 14.71 15.00 15.15
CA SER A 33 13.76 14.48 16.15
C SER A 33 12.32 14.52 15.65
N GLU A 34 11.97 15.42 14.73
CA GLU A 34 10.64 15.46 14.12
C GLU A 34 10.43 14.24 13.22
N LEU A 35 11.43 13.90 12.42
CA LEU A 35 11.41 12.67 11.60
C LEU A 35 11.29 11.43 12.49
N LEU A 36 12.07 11.35 13.58
CA LEU A 36 11.98 10.23 14.52
C LEU A 36 10.56 10.10 15.12
N ASN A 37 9.97 11.22 15.56
CA ASN A 37 8.62 11.21 16.12
C ASN A 37 7.56 10.79 15.09
N LYS A 38 7.70 11.20 13.83
CA LYS A 38 6.79 10.78 12.75
C LYS A 38 6.91 9.29 12.48
N LEU A 39 8.12 8.77 12.40
CA LEU A 39 8.34 7.33 12.17
C LEU A 39 7.78 6.49 13.33
N THR A 40 8.12 6.84 14.57
CA THR A 40 7.58 6.15 15.75
C THR A 40 6.06 6.22 15.80
N GLY A 41 5.46 7.37 15.44
CA GLY A 41 4.01 7.52 15.34
C GLY A 41 3.36 6.59 14.32
N ILE A 42 3.99 6.40 13.13
CA ILE A 42 3.48 5.47 12.12
C ILE A 42 3.55 4.02 12.63
N PHE A 43 4.66 3.61 13.24
CA PHE A 43 4.80 2.26 13.77
C PHE A 43 3.83 2.00 14.94
N SER A 44 3.66 2.95 15.87
CA SER A 44 2.68 2.83 16.94
C SER A 44 1.24 2.76 16.41
N ALA A 45 0.90 3.56 15.38
CA ALA A 45 -0.42 3.51 14.79
C ALA A 45 -0.74 2.16 14.11
N ILE A 46 0.27 1.47 13.57
CA ILE A 46 0.09 0.10 13.05
C ILE A 46 -0.29 -0.85 14.20
N GLU A 47 0.39 -0.73 15.34
CA GLU A 47 0.12 -1.53 16.55
C GLU A 47 -1.28 -1.22 17.11
N ASP A 48 -1.63 0.07 17.22
CA ASP A 48 -2.94 0.52 17.71
C ASP A 48 -4.09 0.06 16.80
N MET A 49 -3.91 0.08 15.48
CA MET A 49 -4.90 -0.43 14.52
C MET A 49 -5.19 -1.92 14.73
N TRP A 50 -4.20 -2.68 15.20
CA TRP A 50 -4.35 -4.09 15.47
C TRP A 50 -5.22 -4.37 16.73
N GLU A 51 -5.05 -3.59 17.81
CA GLU A 51 -5.73 -3.84 19.08
C GLU A 51 -7.24 -3.54 19.04
N GLU A 52 -7.67 -2.48 18.35
CA GLU A 52 -9.05 -1.97 18.46
C GLU A 52 -10.00 -2.39 17.33
N LYS A 53 -9.53 -2.53 16.09
CA LYS A 53 -10.43 -2.54 14.92
C LYS A 53 -10.48 -3.87 14.16
N TYR A 54 -9.53 -4.76 14.33
CA TYR A 54 -9.36 -5.91 13.44
C TYR A 54 -9.50 -7.29 14.10
N ASP A 55 -9.98 -7.35 15.32
CA ASP A 55 -10.18 -8.61 16.08
C ASP A 55 -10.93 -9.69 15.28
N LYS A 56 -11.92 -9.29 14.47
CA LYS A 56 -12.71 -10.23 13.65
C LYS A 56 -12.01 -10.81 12.42
N SER A 57 -10.91 -10.24 11.97
CA SER A 57 -10.15 -10.70 10.80
C SER A 57 -8.91 -11.49 11.18
N GLY A 58 -8.58 -11.59 12.47
CA GLY A 58 -7.33 -12.17 12.94
C GLY A 58 -6.10 -11.47 12.34
N LEU A 59 -6.17 -10.15 12.10
CA LEU A 59 -5.02 -9.37 11.63
C LEU A 59 -3.98 -9.31 12.73
N VAL A 60 -2.76 -9.72 12.40
CA VAL A 60 -1.59 -9.63 13.28
C VAL A 60 -0.48 -8.91 12.52
N VAL A 61 0.24 -8.03 13.21
CA VAL A 61 1.36 -7.28 12.66
C VAL A 61 2.59 -7.48 13.53
N THR A 62 3.71 -7.81 12.92
CA THR A 62 5.02 -7.82 13.58
C THR A 62 5.99 -6.99 12.76
N SER A 63 6.67 -6.05 13.42
CA SER A 63 7.71 -5.23 12.81
C SER A 63 9.05 -5.50 13.46
N PHE A 64 10.09 -5.60 12.66
CA PHE A 64 11.48 -5.68 13.14
C PHE A 64 12.42 -5.03 12.12
N SER A 65 13.15 -4.00 12.56
CA SER A 65 14.02 -3.22 11.69
C SER A 65 13.23 -2.60 10.50
N ASP A 66 13.64 -2.89 9.29
CA ASP A 66 13.04 -2.45 8.02
C ASP A 66 11.94 -3.37 7.51
N ASN A 67 11.65 -4.45 8.22
CA ASN A 67 10.71 -5.47 7.79
C ASN A 67 9.44 -5.46 8.61
N ILE A 68 8.30 -5.54 7.94
CA ILE A 68 6.98 -5.62 8.55
C ILE A 68 6.26 -6.84 7.97
N VAL A 69 5.77 -7.70 8.84
CA VAL A 69 4.95 -8.86 8.46
C VAL A 69 3.53 -8.63 8.96
N LEU A 70 2.57 -8.71 8.04
CA LEU A 70 1.15 -8.66 8.34
C LEU A 70 0.52 -10.01 7.97
N SER A 71 -0.38 -10.50 8.79
CA SER A 71 -1.20 -11.65 8.40
C SER A 71 -2.63 -11.53 8.90
N ALA A 72 -3.56 -12.11 8.17
CA ALA A 72 -4.96 -12.24 8.58
C ALA A 72 -5.54 -13.57 8.14
N ASP A 73 -6.70 -13.91 8.71
CA ASP A 73 -7.37 -15.18 8.50
C ASP A 73 -7.84 -15.37 7.04
N ASP A 74 -8.05 -16.62 6.66
CA ASP A 74 -8.60 -17.02 5.36
C ASP A 74 -10.09 -16.64 5.26
N SER A 75 -10.33 -15.36 5.04
CA SER A 75 -11.66 -14.78 4.89
C SER A 75 -11.65 -13.56 3.98
N LEU A 76 -12.81 -13.10 3.52
CA LEU A 76 -12.95 -11.87 2.78
C LEU A 76 -12.42 -10.67 3.61
N GLN A 77 -12.77 -10.61 4.90
CA GLN A 77 -12.31 -9.57 5.80
C GLN A 77 -10.79 -9.61 5.97
N GLY A 78 -10.20 -10.81 6.15
CA GLY A 78 -8.75 -10.96 6.25
C GLY A 78 -8.02 -10.46 5.00
N LEU A 79 -8.53 -10.79 3.80
CA LEU A 79 -8.02 -10.25 2.54
C LEU A 79 -8.03 -8.72 2.52
N LEU A 80 -9.20 -8.13 2.80
CA LEU A 80 -9.40 -6.69 2.73
C LEU A 80 -8.55 -5.95 3.77
N HIS A 81 -8.47 -6.46 5.01
CA HIS A 81 -7.70 -5.83 6.08
C HIS A 81 -6.20 -5.87 5.82
N VAL A 82 -5.64 -6.98 5.37
CA VAL A 82 -4.21 -7.03 5.01
C VAL A 82 -3.90 -6.03 3.89
N ALA A 83 -4.72 -6.01 2.84
CA ALA A 83 -4.50 -5.10 1.70
C ALA A 83 -4.66 -3.63 2.10
N ALA A 84 -5.70 -3.30 2.88
CA ALA A 84 -5.94 -1.92 3.34
C ALA A 84 -4.84 -1.43 4.29
N THR A 85 -4.34 -2.29 5.18
CA THR A 85 -3.25 -1.93 6.09
C THR A 85 -1.95 -1.69 5.32
N VAL A 86 -1.65 -2.51 4.31
CA VAL A 86 -0.47 -2.30 3.44
C VAL A 86 -0.61 -0.99 2.65
N ASP A 87 -1.79 -0.69 2.08
CA ASP A 87 -2.07 0.56 1.37
C ASP A 87 -1.89 1.77 2.30
N TRP A 88 -2.48 1.73 3.49
CA TRP A 88 -2.34 2.78 4.50
C TRP A 88 -0.87 3.00 4.89
N LEU A 89 -0.14 1.92 5.22
CA LEU A 89 1.28 1.98 5.57
C LEU A 89 2.12 2.60 4.45
N ALA A 90 1.89 2.17 3.21
CA ALA A 90 2.58 2.70 2.04
C ALA A 90 2.37 4.21 1.91
N ASN A 91 1.12 4.67 2.08
CA ASN A 91 0.79 6.09 1.97
C ASN A 91 1.38 6.92 3.13
N GLU A 92 1.31 6.44 4.38
CA GLU A 92 1.88 7.16 5.51
C GLU A 92 3.41 7.30 5.40
N LEU A 93 4.11 6.24 4.99
CA LEU A 93 5.55 6.29 4.76
C LEU A 93 5.90 7.17 3.56
N LEU A 94 5.12 7.11 2.48
CA LEU A 94 5.33 7.96 1.30
C LEU A 94 5.24 9.46 1.62
N LYS A 95 4.32 9.87 2.50
CA LYS A 95 4.23 11.26 3.01
C LYS A 95 5.50 11.71 3.75
N GLN A 96 6.27 10.78 4.29
CA GLN A 96 7.56 11.05 4.94
C GLN A 96 8.77 10.90 3.98
N GLY A 97 8.50 10.72 2.69
CA GLY A 97 9.56 10.51 1.70
C GLY A 97 10.17 9.12 1.76
N VAL A 98 9.39 8.11 2.13
CA VAL A 98 9.84 6.74 2.27
C VAL A 98 9.04 5.83 1.36
N LEU A 99 9.74 5.05 0.55
CA LEU A 99 9.13 4.04 -0.33
C LEU A 99 9.23 2.66 0.32
N ILE A 100 8.27 1.81 0.00
CA ILE A 100 8.26 0.41 0.43
C ILE A 100 8.21 -0.52 -0.78
N ARG A 101 8.64 -1.75 -0.58
CA ARG A 101 8.44 -2.87 -1.49
C ARG A 101 8.03 -4.11 -0.69
N GLY A 102 7.57 -5.15 -1.35
CA GLY A 102 7.14 -6.33 -0.63
C GLY A 102 6.39 -7.34 -1.47
N ALA A 103 5.76 -8.29 -0.79
CA ALA A 103 4.97 -9.33 -1.43
C ALA A 103 3.75 -9.71 -0.61
N LEU A 104 2.69 -10.12 -1.32
CA LEU A 104 1.48 -10.75 -0.80
C LEU A 104 1.42 -12.21 -1.25
N ASP A 105 1.21 -13.11 -0.29
CA ASP A 105 0.95 -14.53 -0.57
C ASP A 105 -0.14 -15.08 0.36
N PHE A 106 -0.51 -16.33 0.13
CA PHE A 106 -1.48 -17.07 0.92
C PHE A 106 -0.95 -18.46 1.24
N GLY A 107 -1.00 -18.85 2.53
CA GLY A 107 -0.54 -20.18 2.92
C GLY A 107 -0.40 -20.37 4.42
N LEU A 108 0.21 -21.48 4.81
CA LEU A 108 0.37 -21.90 6.21
C LEU A 108 1.32 -20.96 6.95
N LEU A 109 0.79 -20.36 8.03
CA LEU A 109 1.51 -19.49 8.96
C LEU A 109 0.99 -19.70 10.38
N TYR A 110 1.90 -19.65 11.35
CA TYR A 110 1.64 -19.31 12.74
C TYR A 110 2.13 -17.88 12.96
N HIS A 111 1.26 -17.02 13.44
CA HIS A 111 1.60 -15.62 13.70
C HIS A 111 0.84 -15.14 14.93
N ASP A 112 1.57 -14.76 15.97
CA ASP A 112 1.06 -14.07 17.14
C ASP A 112 1.91 -12.82 17.42
N GLU A 113 1.65 -12.12 18.50
CA GLU A 113 2.34 -10.88 18.87
C GLU A 113 3.87 -10.98 18.94
N LYS A 114 4.42 -12.17 19.10
CA LYS A 114 5.85 -12.40 19.38
C LYS A 114 6.55 -13.22 18.32
N ILE A 115 5.82 -14.10 17.65
CA ILE A 115 6.40 -15.12 16.79
C ILE A 115 5.68 -15.15 15.46
N VAL A 116 6.44 -15.12 14.37
CA VAL A 116 5.96 -15.38 13.04
C VAL A 116 6.75 -16.54 12.43
N LEU A 117 6.07 -17.62 12.11
CA LEU A 117 6.65 -18.86 11.59
C LEU A 117 5.75 -19.45 10.52
N GLY A 118 6.32 -19.96 9.42
CA GLY A 118 5.57 -20.77 8.48
C GLY A 118 6.16 -20.78 7.07
N PRO A 119 5.77 -21.78 6.27
CA PRO A 119 6.28 -21.92 4.90
C PRO A 119 6.03 -20.72 4.02
N VAL A 120 4.87 -20.04 4.19
CA VAL A 120 4.51 -18.86 3.39
C VAL A 120 5.45 -17.68 3.63
N LEU A 121 6.03 -17.54 4.83
CA LEU A 121 6.98 -16.49 5.14
C LEU A 121 8.23 -16.56 4.24
N GLY A 122 8.76 -17.77 4.03
CA GLY A 122 9.88 -17.97 3.10
C GLY A 122 9.53 -17.63 1.65
N VAL A 123 8.27 -17.85 1.25
CA VAL A 123 7.80 -17.51 -0.10
C VAL A 123 7.69 -16.01 -0.28
N VAL A 124 7.03 -15.28 0.64
CA VAL A 124 6.88 -13.81 0.52
C VAL A 124 8.23 -13.10 0.59
N TYR A 125 9.15 -13.57 1.44
CA TYR A 125 10.53 -13.08 1.48
C TYR A 125 11.25 -13.32 0.13
N GLY A 126 11.14 -14.51 -0.43
CA GLY A 126 11.72 -14.83 -1.74
C GLY A 126 11.13 -13.99 -2.88
N LEU A 127 9.82 -13.70 -2.86
CA LEU A 127 9.17 -12.84 -3.84
C LEU A 127 9.61 -11.38 -3.69
N GLU A 128 9.73 -10.89 -2.45
CA GLU A 128 10.24 -9.55 -2.19
C GLU A 128 11.66 -9.39 -2.73
N GLN A 129 12.57 -10.30 -2.40
CA GLN A 129 13.97 -10.23 -2.81
C GLN A 129 14.17 -10.34 -4.33
N ASN A 130 13.42 -11.21 -5.00
CA ASN A 130 13.68 -11.57 -6.39
C ASN A 130 12.75 -10.89 -7.40
N LEU A 131 11.52 -10.55 -7.00
CA LEU A 131 10.49 -10.04 -7.90
C LEU A 131 10.09 -8.59 -7.61
N ALA A 132 10.09 -8.15 -6.35
CA ALA A 132 9.80 -6.77 -5.97
C ALA A 132 11.03 -5.86 -6.16
N LYS A 133 11.56 -5.80 -7.37
CA LYS A 133 12.73 -4.98 -7.70
C LYS A 133 12.47 -3.48 -7.58
N TYR A 134 11.22 -3.08 -7.75
CA TYR A 134 10.72 -1.70 -7.69
C TYR A 134 9.89 -1.48 -6.42
N PRO A 135 9.57 -0.23 -6.07
CA PRO A 135 8.70 0.10 -4.92
C PRO A 135 7.25 -0.34 -5.17
N ARG A 136 7.01 -1.63 -5.09
CA ARG A 136 5.69 -2.26 -5.29
C ARG A 136 5.52 -3.48 -4.40
N ILE A 137 4.28 -3.82 -4.08
CA ILE A 137 3.92 -5.01 -3.31
C ILE A 137 3.38 -6.05 -4.28
N VAL A 138 4.22 -7.03 -4.63
CA VAL A 138 3.88 -8.05 -5.63
C VAL A 138 2.89 -9.06 -5.09
N CYS A 139 1.96 -9.52 -5.92
CA CYS A 139 0.95 -10.51 -5.57
C CYS A 139 1.35 -11.87 -6.14
N SER A 140 1.43 -12.89 -5.28
CA SER A 140 1.71 -14.26 -5.70
C SER A 140 0.53 -14.88 -6.46
N HIS A 141 0.79 -15.94 -7.19
CA HIS A 141 -0.27 -16.73 -7.83
C HIS A 141 -1.23 -17.36 -6.78
N LYS A 142 -0.71 -17.78 -5.61
CA LYS A 142 -1.54 -18.36 -4.55
C LYS A 142 -2.47 -17.32 -3.94
N PHE A 143 -1.98 -16.10 -3.71
CA PHE A 143 -2.79 -14.98 -3.27
C PHE A 143 -3.95 -14.72 -4.24
N LEU A 144 -3.66 -14.59 -5.54
CA LEU A 144 -4.68 -14.36 -6.56
C LEU A 144 -5.67 -15.52 -6.68
N SER A 145 -5.18 -16.77 -6.56
CA SER A 145 -6.04 -17.97 -6.57
C SER A 145 -6.95 -18.05 -5.36
N GLN A 146 -6.52 -17.58 -4.19
CA GLN A 146 -7.36 -17.55 -3.00
C GLN A 146 -8.49 -16.52 -3.11
N ILE A 147 -8.22 -15.36 -3.68
CA ILE A 147 -9.26 -14.37 -4.02
C ILE A 147 -10.33 -15.02 -4.93
N GLU A 148 -9.91 -15.81 -5.91
CA GLU A 148 -10.82 -16.53 -6.79
C GLU A 148 -11.67 -17.57 -6.06
N LYS A 149 -11.11 -18.26 -5.06
CA LYS A 149 -11.88 -19.21 -4.23
C LYS A 149 -12.89 -18.49 -3.36
N ILE A 150 -12.50 -17.40 -2.68
CA ILE A 150 -13.43 -16.59 -1.86
C ILE A 150 -14.57 -16.04 -2.72
N SER A 151 -14.29 -15.60 -3.95
CA SER A 151 -15.31 -15.07 -4.84
C SER A 151 -16.43 -16.07 -5.18
N LYS A 152 -16.17 -17.36 -5.04
CA LYS A 152 -17.14 -18.43 -5.34
C LYS A 152 -18.03 -18.82 -4.15
N ILE A 153 -17.84 -18.23 -2.97
CA ILE A 153 -18.60 -18.56 -1.76
C ILE A 153 -20.05 -18.05 -1.87
N SER A 154 -20.27 -16.84 -2.36
CA SER A 154 -21.59 -16.23 -2.54
C SER A 154 -21.57 -15.14 -3.61
N ALA A 155 -22.74 -14.68 -4.06
CA ALA A 155 -22.85 -13.57 -4.99
C ALA A 155 -22.26 -12.27 -4.43
N SER A 156 -22.45 -12.00 -3.13
CA SER A 156 -21.88 -10.82 -2.47
C SER A 156 -20.34 -10.89 -2.41
N THR A 157 -19.77 -12.02 -1.99
CA THR A 157 -18.29 -12.18 -2.00
C THR A 157 -17.72 -12.09 -3.41
N GLN A 158 -18.44 -12.53 -4.43
CA GLN A 158 -18.06 -12.39 -5.82
C GLN A 158 -17.96 -10.92 -6.22
N GLU A 159 -18.94 -10.12 -5.86
CA GLU A 159 -18.96 -8.69 -6.14
C GLU A 159 -17.79 -7.99 -5.45
N TYR A 160 -17.60 -8.18 -4.13
CA TYR A 160 -16.48 -7.62 -3.38
C TYR A 160 -15.11 -8.02 -3.95
N CYS A 161 -14.90 -9.28 -4.30
CA CYS A 161 -13.65 -9.74 -4.89
C CYS A 161 -13.40 -9.15 -6.27
N ASN A 162 -14.43 -8.99 -7.10
CA ASN A 162 -14.31 -8.36 -8.41
C ASN A 162 -13.95 -6.87 -8.27
N ASP A 163 -14.58 -6.21 -7.34
CA ASP A 163 -14.30 -4.83 -7.03
C ASP A 163 -12.88 -4.66 -6.47
N PHE A 164 -12.48 -5.48 -5.51
CA PHE A 164 -11.12 -5.50 -5.00
C PHE A 164 -10.09 -5.69 -6.13
N ARG A 165 -10.30 -6.63 -7.04
CA ARG A 165 -9.40 -6.85 -8.18
C ARG A 165 -9.28 -5.61 -9.06
N ARG A 166 -10.40 -4.94 -9.34
CA ARG A 166 -10.41 -3.73 -10.19
C ARG A 166 -9.75 -2.54 -9.52
N ALA A 167 -9.99 -2.36 -8.22
CA ALA A 167 -9.55 -1.19 -7.47
C ALA A 167 -8.15 -1.32 -6.90
N ALA A 168 -7.80 -2.50 -6.37
CA ALA A 168 -6.61 -2.72 -5.58
C ALA A 168 -5.51 -3.53 -6.29
N LEU A 169 -5.78 -4.12 -7.46
CA LEU A 169 -4.77 -4.88 -8.18
C LEU A 169 -4.45 -4.21 -9.52
N THR A 170 -3.18 -4.19 -9.84
CA THR A 170 -2.71 -3.72 -11.15
C THR A 170 -1.60 -4.64 -11.66
N ARG A 171 -1.31 -4.54 -12.96
CA ARG A 171 -0.26 -5.34 -13.61
C ARG A 171 0.77 -4.39 -14.20
N ASP A 172 2.03 -4.70 -13.98
CA ASP A 172 3.12 -4.01 -14.61
C ASP A 172 3.17 -4.33 -16.11
N ASN A 173 3.30 -3.32 -16.93
CA ASN A 173 3.31 -3.48 -18.39
C ASN A 173 4.64 -4.06 -18.90
N ASP A 174 5.73 -3.83 -18.17
CA ASP A 174 7.07 -4.23 -18.60
C ASP A 174 7.36 -5.70 -18.30
N ASP A 175 7.01 -6.18 -17.09
CA ASP A 175 7.32 -7.54 -16.67
C ASP A 175 6.07 -8.41 -16.40
N GLY A 176 4.87 -7.84 -16.52
CA GLY A 176 3.61 -8.56 -16.34
C GLY A 176 3.28 -8.94 -14.90
N VAL A 177 4.07 -8.51 -13.92
CA VAL A 177 3.86 -8.83 -12.51
C VAL A 177 2.62 -8.12 -11.97
N CYS A 178 1.76 -8.88 -11.30
CA CYS A 178 0.62 -8.31 -10.58
C CYS A 178 1.07 -7.76 -9.22
N TYR A 179 0.64 -6.56 -8.87
CA TYR A 179 0.97 -5.91 -7.61
C TYR A 179 -0.21 -5.14 -7.03
N LEU A 180 -0.15 -4.86 -5.72
CA LEU A 180 -1.16 -4.07 -5.01
C LEU A 180 -1.06 -2.60 -5.42
N HIS A 181 -2.20 -1.98 -5.74
CA HIS A 181 -2.29 -0.57 -6.10
C HIS A 181 -2.31 0.31 -4.82
N ILE A 182 -1.12 0.64 -4.32
CA ILE A 182 -0.92 1.38 -3.07
C ILE A 182 -1.26 2.88 -3.13
N LEU A 183 -1.75 3.40 -4.25
CA LEU A 183 -2.24 4.77 -4.39
C LEU A 183 -3.78 4.83 -4.48
N ALA A 184 -4.47 3.69 -4.36
CA ALA A 184 -5.92 3.61 -4.52
C ALA A 184 -6.68 4.50 -3.50
N GLY A 185 -6.22 4.52 -2.24
CA GLY A 185 -6.77 5.37 -1.20
C GLY A 185 -6.62 6.86 -1.53
N LEU A 186 -5.46 7.27 -2.00
CA LEU A 186 -5.19 8.66 -2.40
C LEU A 186 -6.03 9.07 -3.62
N GLU A 187 -6.10 8.23 -4.64
CA GLU A 187 -6.94 8.45 -5.82
C GLU A 187 -8.42 8.66 -5.42
N ARG A 188 -8.92 7.85 -4.50
CA ARG A 188 -10.29 7.97 -4.00
C ARG A 188 -10.54 9.31 -3.32
N VAL A 189 -9.66 9.75 -2.42
CA VAL A 189 -9.81 11.04 -1.74
C VAL A 189 -9.79 12.21 -2.74
N ILE A 190 -8.92 12.17 -3.74
CA ILE A 190 -8.84 13.20 -4.79
C ILE A 190 -10.15 13.26 -5.58
N ASN A 191 -10.71 12.11 -5.93
CA ASN A 191 -11.93 12.00 -6.72
C ASN A 191 -13.22 12.20 -5.93
N MET A 192 -13.12 12.20 -4.61
CA MET A 192 -14.29 12.32 -3.72
C MET A 192 -15.05 13.62 -3.96
N LYS A 193 -16.39 13.53 -4.06
CA LYS A 193 -17.26 14.69 -4.09
C LYS A 193 -17.30 15.32 -2.69
N THR A 194 -16.92 16.58 -2.61
CA THR A 194 -17.02 17.35 -1.36
C THR A 194 -18.48 17.67 -1.06
N LYS A 195 -19.06 17.03 -0.07
CA LYS A 195 -20.46 17.19 0.36
C LYS A 195 -20.60 18.01 1.65
N ASP A 196 -19.58 18.03 2.48
CA ASP A 196 -19.55 18.66 3.80
C ASP A 196 -18.14 19.21 4.12
N SER A 197 -18.03 19.88 5.29
CA SER A 197 -16.76 20.48 5.72
C SER A 197 -15.65 19.43 5.99
N ASN A 198 -16.00 18.22 6.38
CA ASN A 198 -15.02 17.16 6.66
C ASN A 198 -14.42 16.63 5.36
N SER A 199 -15.25 16.38 4.35
CA SER A 199 -14.79 15.94 3.02
C SER A 199 -13.93 17.02 2.34
N VAL A 200 -14.23 18.30 2.54
CA VAL A 200 -13.36 19.41 2.07
C VAL A 200 -12.00 19.35 2.76
N LYS A 201 -11.97 19.29 4.10
CA LYS A 201 -10.72 19.22 4.86
C LYS A 201 -9.85 18.01 4.50
N LEU A 202 -10.50 16.84 4.29
CA LEU A 202 -9.78 15.63 3.90
C LEU A 202 -9.13 15.80 2.53
N LYS A 203 -9.85 16.39 1.59
CA LYS A 203 -9.33 16.67 0.24
C LYS A 203 -8.19 17.69 0.25
N ASP A 204 -8.33 18.76 1.05
CA ASP A 204 -7.27 19.77 1.17
C ASP A 204 -5.99 19.18 1.75
N ARG A 205 -6.08 18.34 2.79
CA ARG A 205 -4.94 17.60 3.33
C ARG A 205 -4.30 16.68 2.28
N ALA A 206 -5.09 15.96 1.51
CA ALA A 206 -4.58 15.11 0.44
C ALA A 206 -3.82 15.92 -0.62
N ILE A 207 -4.28 17.13 -0.96
CA ILE A 207 -3.58 18.02 -1.90
C ILE A 207 -2.23 18.49 -1.32
N GLU A 208 -2.19 18.84 -0.03
CA GLU A 208 -0.93 19.20 0.63
C GLU A 208 0.07 18.02 0.66
N ASP A 209 -0.42 16.82 0.96
CA ASP A 209 0.40 15.61 0.96
C ASP A 209 0.93 15.28 -0.44
N ILE A 210 0.11 15.44 -1.48
CA ILE A 210 0.53 15.31 -2.88
C ILE A 210 1.69 16.24 -3.20
N ALA A 211 1.60 17.51 -2.80
CA ALA A 211 2.67 18.47 -3.06
C ALA A 211 4.01 18.06 -2.43
N LYS A 212 3.96 17.53 -1.18
CA LYS A 212 5.14 17.00 -0.49
C LYS A 212 5.72 15.78 -1.21
N ILE A 213 4.85 14.84 -1.60
CA ILE A 213 5.25 13.61 -2.29
C ILE A 213 5.89 13.93 -3.65
N VAL A 214 5.30 14.83 -4.42
CA VAL A 214 5.84 15.24 -5.72
C VAL A 214 7.22 15.87 -5.55
N THR A 215 7.37 16.79 -4.60
CA THR A 215 8.66 17.41 -4.29
C THR A 215 9.71 16.36 -3.91
N PHE A 216 9.34 15.43 -3.03
CA PHE A 216 10.23 14.34 -2.63
C PHE A 216 10.66 13.48 -3.81
N LEU A 217 9.73 13.02 -4.63
CA LEU A 217 10.03 12.14 -5.77
C LEU A 217 10.87 12.87 -6.81
N GLN A 218 10.58 14.14 -7.09
CA GLN A 218 11.36 14.95 -8.04
C GLN A 218 12.79 15.13 -7.57
N THR A 219 12.99 15.53 -6.30
CA THR A 219 14.32 15.69 -5.71
C THR A 219 15.09 14.37 -5.71
N SER A 220 14.42 13.27 -5.34
CA SER A 220 15.07 11.95 -5.31
C SER A 220 15.52 11.46 -6.68
N ILE A 221 14.76 11.74 -7.75
CA ILE A 221 15.18 11.41 -9.12
C ILE A 221 16.42 12.22 -9.51
N ASP A 222 16.39 13.51 -9.26
CA ASP A 222 17.48 14.42 -9.64
C ASP A 222 18.79 14.09 -8.86
N ASP A 223 18.68 13.78 -7.56
CA ASP A 223 19.82 13.48 -6.70
C ASP A 223 20.44 12.09 -6.94
N GLN A 224 19.64 11.12 -7.43
CA GLN A 224 20.08 9.73 -7.57
C GLN A 224 20.49 9.33 -8.98
N ILE A 225 20.64 10.28 -9.90
CA ILE A 225 20.97 10.01 -11.30
C ILE A 225 22.30 9.25 -11.48
N GLU A 226 23.25 9.46 -10.56
CA GLU A 226 24.55 8.78 -10.55
C GLU A 226 24.53 7.42 -9.83
N SER A 227 23.37 7.03 -9.28
CA SER A 227 23.17 5.77 -8.55
C SER A 227 22.10 4.91 -9.26
N PRO A 228 22.44 4.20 -10.36
CA PRO A 228 21.46 3.58 -11.24
C PRO A 228 20.46 2.67 -10.53
N SER A 229 20.91 1.86 -9.57
CA SER A 229 20.02 0.93 -8.84
C SER A 229 18.96 1.64 -7.99
N ILE A 230 19.25 2.83 -7.49
CA ILE A 230 18.35 3.68 -6.72
C ILE A 230 17.49 4.51 -7.67
N TYR A 231 18.12 5.13 -8.67
CA TYR A 231 17.47 5.94 -9.69
C TYR A 231 16.30 5.18 -10.35
N TYR A 232 16.51 3.94 -10.80
CA TYR A 232 15.47 3.14 -11.44
C TYR A 232 14.28 2.82 -10.52
N LYS A 233 14.46 2.76 -9.21
CA LYS A 233 13.38 2.61 -8.24
C LYS A 233 12.49 3.85 -8.20
N TYR A 234 13.10 5.03 -8.08
CA TYR A 234 12.36 6.30 -8.11
C TYR A 234 11.71 6.56 -9.47
N LYS A 235 12.43 6.26 -10.56
CA LYS A 235 11.90 6.39 -11.92
C LYS A 235 10.63 5.54 -12.10
N TRP A 236 10.69 4.26 -11.76
CA TRP A 236 9.53 3.38 -11.83
C TRP A 236 8.35 3.90 -11.00
N PHE A 237 8.61 4.31 -9.75
CA PHE A 237 7.54 4.82 -8.90
C PHE A 237 6.95 6.13 -9.43
N SER A 238 7.75 6.97 -10.03
CA SER A 238 7.30 8.23 -10.64
C SER A 238 6.45 8.00 -11.88
N GLU A 239 6.77 7.00 -12.69
CA GLU A 239 5.95 6.57 -13.82
C GLU A 239 4.60 5.99 -13.34
N TYR A 240 4.64 5.16 -12.31
CA TYR A 240 3.44 4.65 -11.64
C TYR A 240 2.59 5.80 -11.06
N TRP A 241 3.20 6.74 -10.33
CA TRP A 241 2.53 7.94 -9.82
C TRP A 241 1.88 8.74 -10.95
N ASN A 242 2.63 9.05 -12.00
CA ASN A 242 2.15 9.84 -13.13
C ASN A 242 0.99 9.16 -13.87
N SER A 243 1.02 7.82 -13.97
CA SER A 243 -0.05 7.06 -14.61
C SER A 243 -1.35 7.06 -13.80
N ARG A 244 -1.26 7.27 -12.48
CA ARG A 244 -2.41 7.20 -11.56
C ARG A 244 -2.82 8.58 -11.08
N VAL A 245 -2.04 9.18 -10.22
CA VAL A 245 -2.36 10.48 -9.59
C VAL A 245 -2.16 11.64 -10.57
N GLY A 246 -1.12 11.61 -11.39
CA GLY A 246 -0.81 12.66 -12.36
C GLY A 246 -1.93 12.89 -13.40
N GLY A 247 -2.70 11.86 -13.75
CA GLY A 247 -3.84 11.95 -14.66
C GLY A 247 -5.09 12.59 -14.06
N LEU A 248 -5.28 12.52 -12.74
CA LEU A 248 -6.47 13.02 -12.06
C LEU A 248 -6.56 14.54 -11.96
N VAL A 249 -5.44 15.24 -12.13
CA VAL A 249 -5.33 16.69 -11.93
C VAL A 249 -5.68 17.49 -13.19
N HIS A 250 -5.87 16.85 -14.31
CA HIS A 250 -6.28 17.51 -15.55
C HIS A 250 -7.71 18.11 -15.53
N SER A 251 -8.49 17.88 -14.49
CA SER A 251 -9.83 18.45 -14.35
C SER A 251 -9.87 19.92 -13.88
N GLY A 252 -8.78 20.68 -14.00
CA GLY A 252 -8.77 22.15 -13.90
C GLY A 252 -8.81 22.74 -12.49
N LYS A 253 -8.60 21.95 -11.44
CA LYS A 253 -8.70 22.41 -10.04
C LYS A 253 -7.42 22.32 -9.20
N SER A 254 -6.30 21.91 -9.77
CA SER A 254 -5.03 21.86 -9.05
C SER A 254 -3.89 22.41 -9.89
N PRO A 255 -2.95 23.15 -9.28
CA PRO A 255 -1.81 23.72 -10.00
C PRO A 255 -0.93 22.60 -10.56
N GLY A 256 -0.22 22.86 -11.65
CA GLY A 256 0.57 21.94 -12.48
C GLY A 256 1.77 21.23 -11.83
N LEU A 257 1.72 21.00 -10.50
CA LEU A 257 2.78 20.42 -9.68
C LEU A 257 2.63 18.92 -9.43
N VAL A 258 1.74 18.23 -10.13
CA VAL A 258 1.41 16.82 -9.81
C VAL A 258 2.17 15.83 -10.67
N ARG A 259 2.74 16.27 -11.77
CA ARG A 259 3.58 15.43 -12.64
C ARG A 259 5.04 15.49 -12.22
N ILE A 260 5.64 14.31 -12.08
CA ILE A 260 7.06 14.16 -11.84
C ILE A 260 7.77 14.05 -13.18
N THR A 261 8.76 14.89 -13.41
CA THR A 261 9.57 14.86 -14.62
C THR A 261 10.83 14.04 -14.38
N ASN A 262 11.19 13.19 -15.31
CA ASN A 262 12.43 12.40 -15.25
C ASN A 262 13.63 13.33 -15.53
N GLY A 263 14.22 13.88 -14.47
CA GLY A 263 15.51 14.56 -14.44
C GLY A 263 15.84 15.55 -15.55
N ARG A 264 16.86 16.34 -15.34
CA ARG A 264 17.38 17.38 -16.27
C ARG A 264 17.77 16.88 -17.67
N MET A 265 17.90 15.57 -17.89
CA MET A 265 18.33 15.01 -19.18
C MET A 265 17.20 14.66 -20.14
N LEU A 266 15.97 14.66 -19.71
CA LEU A 266 14.83 14.32 -20.57
C LEU A 266 13.95 15.55 -20.82
N HIS A 267 14.53 16.61 -21.39
CA HIS A 267 13.78 17.61 -22.12
C HIS A 267 13.36 17.01 -23.48
N GLY A 268 12.35 16.16 -23.48
CA GLY A 268 11.87 15.58 -24.70
C GLY A 268 10.49 14.95 -24.51
N VAL A 269 9.48 15.75 -24.80
CA VAL A 269 8.18 15.30 -25.32
C VAL A 269 7.57 14.12 -24.55
N TYR A 270 6.92 14.40 -23.43
CA TYR A 270 5.82 13.55 -22.99
C TYR A 270 4.58 13.91 -23.83
N GLN A 271 4.23 13.03 -24.74
CA GLN A 271 2.89 13.05 -25.32
C GLN A 271 1.90 12.71 -24.21
N ASP A 272 0.84 13.49 -24.11
CA ASP A 272 -0.27 13.25 -23.20
C ASP A 272 -0.96 11.94 -23.58
N TYR A 273 -0.63 10.87 -22.86
CA TYR A 273 -1.39 9.63 -22.93
C TYR A 273 -2.64 9.81 -22.05
N GLU A 274 -3.77 9.96 -22.71
CA GLU A 274 -5.07 9.81 -22.05
C GLU A 274 -5.26 8.34 -21.68
N TYR A 275 -5.11 8.02 -20.39
CA TYR A 275 -5.55 6.73 -19.88
C TYR A 275 -7.07 6.74 -19.68
N PRO A 276 -7.80 5.71 -20.13
CA PRO A 276 -9.22 5.65 -19.91
C PRO A 276 -9.53 5.64 -18.40
N TYR A 277 -10.32 6.60 -17.98
CA TYR A 277 -10.84 6.73 -16.62
C TYR A 277 -11.72 5.52 -16.29
N ILE A 278 -11.29 4.66 -15.38
CA ILE A 278 -12.14 3.62 -14.81
C ILE A 278 -12.84 4.25 -13.60
N GLY A 279 -13.85 5.07 -13.89
CA GLY A 279 -14.67 5.73 -12.89
C GLY A 279 -15.75 4.80 -12.33
N ASN A 280 -16.13 5.05 -11.11
CA ASN A 280 -17.36 4.66 -10.40
C ASN A 280 -17.46 3.31 -9.67
N SER A 281 -16.51 2.38 -9.76
CA SER A 281 -16.62 1.13 -8.98
C SER A 281 -15.78 1.08 -7.69
N VAL A 282 -14.87 2.05 -7.51
CA VAL A 282 -13.99 2.13 -6.34
C VAL A 282 -14.72 2.65 -5.10
N ASP A 283 -15.79 3.45 -5.30
CA ASP A 283 -16.53 4.11 -4.23
C ASP A 283 -17.23 3.13 -3.26
N ASN A 284 -17.44 1.88 -3.66
CA ASN A 284 -18.22 0.94 -2.86
C ASN A 284 -17.41 -0.01 -1.96
N ILE A 285 -16.14 -0.30 -2.27
CA ILE A 285 -15.41 -1.35 -1.55
C ILE A 285 -14.61 -0.81 -0.37
N LEU A 286 -13.77 0.19 -0.64
CA LEU A 286 -13.01 0.81 0.43
C LEU A 286 -13.91 1.73 1.27
N GLY A 287 -15.01 2.24 0.69
CA GLY A 287 -16.08 2.95 1.39
C GLY A 287 -16.77 2.08 2.44
N SER A 288 -17.13 0.84 2.11
CA SER A 288 -17.75 -0.06 3.09
C SER A 288 -16.78 -0.49 4.21
N VAL A 289 -15.50 -0.62 3.92
CA VAL A 289 -14.48 -0.92 4.95
C VAL A 289 -14.28 0.28 5.88
N ILE A 290 -14.38 1.51 5.37
CA ILE A 290 -14.28 2.74 6.20
C ILE A 290 -15.61 3.07 6.87
N ASP A 291 -16.75 2.84 6.23
CA ASP A 291 -18.07 3.04 6.82
C ASP A 291 -18.36 2.02 7.93
N ASP A 292 -17.82 0.79 7.82
CA ASP A 292 -17.78 -0.16 8.92
C ASP A 292 -16.85 0.28 10.05
N ILE A 293 -15.80 1.03 9.73
CA ILE A 293 -14.89 1.68 10.68
C ILE A 293 -15.62 2.84 11.41
N ASP A 294 -16.38 3.67 10.69
CA ASP A 294 -17.09 4.83 11.25
C ASP A 294 -18.44 4.45 11.92
N SER A 295 -19.03 3.32 11.55
CA SER A 295 -20.26 2.82 12.20
C SER A 295 -20.00 2.06 13.51
N ALA A 296 -18.76 1.70 13.81
CA ALA A 296 -18.35 1.12 15.10
C ALA A 296 -18.11 2.21 16.18
N GLU A 297 -18.15 3.50 15.83
CA GLU A 297 -18.03 4.64 16.77
C GLU A 297 -19.40 5.21 17.23
N LYS A 298 -20.51 4.52 16.99
CA LYS A 298 -21.83 4.76 17.58
C LYS A 298 -22.28 3.50 18.33
#